data_3098a933c84c1715fb5dcc68c6231349
#
_entry.id   3098a933c84c1715fb5dcc68c6231349
#
_cell.length_a   1.000
_cell.length_b   1.000
_cell.length_c   1.000
_cell.angle_alpha   90.00
_cell.angle_beta   90.00
_cell.angle_gamma   90.00
#
_symmetry.space_group_name_H-M   'P 1'
#
loop_
_entity.id
_entity.type
_entity.pdbx_description
1 polymer ?
#
loop_
_entity_poly.entity_id
_entity_poly.type
_entity_poly.pdbx_seq_one_letter_code
_entity_poly.pdbx_strand_id
1 'polypeptide(L)'
;GDVYKRQDVAECAVVGVADALKGQVPLGFLVLKSGVDRAGDTIVAEVVQSVRNTIGPVAAFRQAVIIQRLPKTRSGKILRGTMKKIADGEEYPFPATIDDPAILDEITIALQSIGYPKSE
;
A
#
# COMPACT_ATOMS: atom_id res chain seq x y z
N GLY A 1 6.69 -3.20 13.02
CA GLY A 1 6.38 -4.49 13.57
C GLY A 1 6.12 -5.54 12.53
N ASP A 2 6.01 -6.74 13.01
CA ASP A 2 5.88 -7.90 12.15
C ASP A 2 4.44 -8.31 11.90
N VAL A 3 3.47 -7.52 12.37
CA VAL A 3 2.05 -7.85 12.20
C VAL A 3 1.63 -7.94 10.74
N TYR A 4 2.34 -7.27 9.84
CA TYR A 4 2.06 -7.30 8.41
C TYR A 4 2.79 -8.43 7.70
N LYS A 5 3.89 -8.91 8.28
CA LYS A 5 4.73 -9.89 7.62
C LYS A 5 4.20 -11.27 7.88
N ARG A 6 3.78 -11.90 6.83
CA ARG A 6 3.28 -13.26 6.86
C ARG A 6 4.15 -14.09 5.93
N GLN A 7 3.86 -15.38 5.89
CA GLN A 7 4.58 -16.30 5.03
C GLN A 7 4.61 -15.84 3.58
N ASP A 8 3.53 -15.16 3.14
CA ASP A 8 3.37 -14.75 1.75
C ASP A 8 3.87 -13.33 1.46
N VAL A 9 4.08 -12.50 2.47
CA VAL A 9 4.38 -11.07 2.31
C VAL A 9 5.85 -10.80 2.57
N ALA A 10 6.53 -10.24 1.57
CA ALA A 10 7.95 -9.89 1.68
C ALA A 10 8.14 -8.51 2.29
N GLU A 11 7.33 -7.54 1.89
CA GLU A 11 7.42 -6.16 2.37
C GLU A 11 6.03 -5.57 2.50
N CYS A 12 5.91 -4.61 3.40
CA CYS A 12 4.65 -3.89 3.59
C CYS A 12 4.95 -2.44 3.98
N ALA A 13 4.16 -1.52 3.47
CA ALA A 13 4.18 -0.13 3.93
C ALA A 13 2.74 0.30 4.15
N VAL A 14 2.49 1.06 5.22
CA VAL A 14 1.17 1.61 5.50
C VAL A 14 1.25 3.12 5.38
N VAL A 15 0.30 3.69 4.65
CA VAL A 15 0.28 5.12 4.35
C VAL A 15 -1.11 5.65 4.68
N GLY A 16 -1.18 6.81 5.33
CA GLY A 16 -2.46 7.49 5.57
C GLY A 16 -2.95 8.12 4.28
N VAL A 17 -4.17 7.75 3.86
CA VAL A 17 -4.77 8.29 2.65
C VAL A 17 -6.05 9.03 2.99
N ALA A 18 -6.44 9.98 2.14
CA ALA A 18 -7.58 10.85 2.41
C ALA A 18 -8.88 10.07 2.50
N ASP A 19 -9.71 10.44 3.46
CA ASP A 19 -11.03 9.87 3.68
C ASP A 19 -12.00 10.99 4.03
N ALA A 20 -13.16 10.98 3.40
CA ALA A 20 -14.13 12.07 3.54
C ALA A 20 -14.67 12.21 4.95
N LEU A 21 -14.78 11.09 5.68
CA LEU A 21 -15.35 11.10 7.02
C LEU A 21 -14.31 11.24 8.12
N LYS A 22 -13.17 10.55 7.96
CA LYS A 22 -12.18 10.43 9.03
C LYS A 22 -10.96 11.32 8.83
N GLY A 23 -10.89 12.02 7.72
CA GLY A 23 -9.72 12.80 7.35
C GLY A 23 -8.67 11.94 6.68
N GLN A 24 -8.19 10.90 7.36
CA GLN A 24 -7.27 9.92 6.79
C GLN A 24 -7.58 8.54 7.32
N VAL A 25 -7.30 7.54 6.50
CA VAL A 25 -7.36 6.13 6.91
C VAL A 25 -6.08 5.44 6.44
N PRO A 26 -5.62 4.42 7.17
CA PRO A 26 -4.43 3.67 6.74
C PRO A 26 -4.75 2.77 5.54
N LEU A 27 -3.85 2.76 4.58
CA LEU A 27 -3.89 1.87 3.43
C LEU A 27 -2.57 1.10 3.38
N GLY A 28 -2.65 -0.23 3.33
CA GLY A 28 -1.46 -1.06 3.26
C GLY A 28 -1.04 -1.32 1.82
N PHE A 29 0.27 -1.30 1.57
CA PHE A 29 0.85 -1.68 0.30
C PHE A 29 1.68 -2.93 0.55
N LEU A 30 1.33 -4.03 -0.11
CA LEU A 30 1.94 -5.33 0.14
C LEU A 30 2.74 -5.77 -1.07
N VAL A 31 3.95 -6.26 -0.82
CA VAL A 31 4.77 -6.91 -1.83
C VAL A 31 4.86 -8.39 -1.46
N LEU A 32 4.44 -9.26 -2.35
CA LEU A 32 4.43 -10.70 -2.08
C LEU A 32 5.80 -11.30 -2.33
N LYS A 33 6.09 -12.39 -1.65
CA LYS A 33 7.30 -13.17 -1.91
C LYS A 33 7.19 -13.83 -3.28
N SER A 34 8.35 -14.11 -3.89
CA SER A 34 8.40 -14.84 -5.14
C SER A 34 7.77 -16.21 -4.99
N GLY A 35 7.05 -16.63 -6.02
CA GLY A 35 6.48 -17.98 -6.05
C GLY A 35 5.18 -18.16 -5.29
N VAL A 36 4.64 -17.08 -4.71
CA VAL A 36 3.35 -17.15 -4.05
C VAL A 36 2.27 -17.29 -5.10
N ASP A 37 1.45 -18.34 -4.98
CA ASP A 37 0.37 -18.61 -5.94
C ASP A 37 -1.03 -18.57 -5.33
N ARG A 38 -1.15 -18.18 -4.06
CA ARG A 38 -2.44 -17.98 -3.43
C ARG A 38 -3.10 -16.72 -4.00
N ALA A 39 -4.42 -16.70 -4.01
CA ALA A 39 -5.17 -15.54 -4.51
C ALA A 39 -4.82 -14.29 -3.70
N GLY A 40 -4.56 -13.18 -4.40
CA GLY A 40 -4.22 -11.93 -3.75
C GLY A 40 -5.29 -11.44 -2.79
N ASP A 41 -6.57 -11.59 -3.16
CA ASP A 41 -7.69 -11.21 -2.31
C ASP A 41 -7.66 -11.93 -0.96
N THR A 42 -7.30 -13.20 -0.98
CA THR A 42 -7.21 -14.02 0.24
C THR A 42 -6.10 -13.50 1.12
N ILE A 43 -4.93 -13.20 0.55
CA ILE A 43 -3.79 -12.70 1.29
C ILE A 43 -4.12 -11.35 1.92
N VAL A 44 -4.73 -10.44 1.14
CA VAL A 44 -5.13 -9.13 1.64
C VAL A 44 -6.09 -9.28 2.82
N ALA A 45 -7.10 -10.13 2.68
CA ALA A 45 -8.09 -10.33 3.75
C ALA A 45 -7.43 -10.86 5.02
N GLU A 46 -6.49 -11.78 4.90
CA GLU A 46 -5.77 -12.32 6.05
C GLU A 46 -4.91 -11.28 6.73
N VAL A 47 -4.21 -10.46 5.94
CA VAL A 47 -3.35 -9.40 6.50
C VAL A 47 -4.20 -8.37 7.24
N VAL A 48 -5.29 -7.91 6.63
CA VAL A 48 -6.20 -6.96 7.25
C VAL A 48 -6.74 -7.51 8.56
N GLN A 49 -7.20 -8.77 8.56
CA GLN A 49 -7.75 -9.39 9.76
C GLN A 49 -6.68 -9.54 10.84
N SER A 50 -5.48 -9.92 10.46
CA SER A 50 -4.36 -10.08 11.39
C SER A 50 -4.02 -8.78 12.10
N VAL A 51 -3.98 -7.67 11.35
CA VAL A 51 -3.70 -6.36 11.92
C VAL A 51 -4.82 -5.95 12.88
N ARG A 52 -6.06 -6.16 12.48
CA ARG A 52 -7.21 -5.81 13.34
C ARG A 52 -7.23 -6.65 14.61
N ASN A 53 -6.87 -7.92 14.53
CA ASN A 53 -6.81 -8.77 15.71
C ASN A 53 -5.70 -8.36 16.67
N THR A 54 -4.59 -7.86 16.14
CA THR A 54 -3.43 -7.50 16.96
C THR A 54 -3.59 -6.11 17.57
N ILE A 55 -4.04 -5.14 16.78
CA ILE A 55 -4.13 -3.74 17.21
C ILE A 55 -5.50 -3.42 17.78
N GLY A 56 -6.52 -4.10 17.29
CA GLY A 56 -7.90 -3.90 17.70
C GLY A 56 -8.71 -3.12 16.68
N PRO A 57 -10.04 -3.07 16.87
CA PRO A 57 -10.94 -2.44 15.89
C PRO A 57 -10.81 -0.93 15.80
N VAL A 58 -10.06 -0.32 16.71
CA VAL A 58 -9.82 1.13 16.68
C VAL A 58 -8.97 1.50 15.47
N ALA A 59 -8.11 0.61 15.04
CA ALA A 59 -7.31 0.84 13.85
C ALA A 59 -8.23 0.74 12.62
N ALA A 60 -8.41 1.82 11.91
CA ALA A 60 -9.29 1.85 10.74
C ALA A 60 -8.64 1.19 9.52
N PHE A 61 -7.83 0.18 9.73
CA PHE A 61 -7.12 -0.53 8.68
C PHE A 61 -8.07 -1.55 8.05
N ARG A 62 -8.54 -1.27 6.85
CA ARG A 62 -9.56 -2.08 6.17
C ARG A 62 -9.15 -2.54 4.79
N GLN A 63 -8.12 -1.95 4.21
CA GLN A 63 -7.72 -2.25 2.86
C GLN A 63 -6.23 -2.32 2.72
N ALA A 64 -5.79 -3.17 1.82
CA ALA A 64 -4.43 -3.22 1.37
C ALA A 64 -4.43 -3.50 -0.12
N VAL A 65 -3.40 -3.09 -0.81
CA VAL A 65 -3.24 -3.33 -2.23
C VAL A 65 -1.92 -4.07 -2.46
N ILE A 66 -1.93 -5.00 -3.39
CA ILE A 66 -0.73 -5.74 -3.76
C ILE A 66 -0.06 -5.00 -4.90
N ILE A 67 1.23 -4.74 -4.74
CA ILE A 67 2.06 -4.10 -5.75
C ILE A 67 3.30 -4.96 -5.97
N GLN A 68 4.01 -4.72 -7.05
CA GLN A 68 5.18 -5.55 -7.39
C GLN A 68 6.38 -5.23 -6.52
N ARG A 69 6.56 -3.96 -6.15
CA ARG A 69 7.62 -3.54 -5.24
C ARG A 69 7.27 -2.16 -4.70
N LEU A 70 7.86 -1.84 -3.56
CA LEU A 70 7.69 -0.49 -3.00
C LEU A 70 8.55 0.49 -3.79
N PRO A 71 8.05 1.71 -4.04
CA PRO A 71 8.86 2.74 -4.68
C PRO A 71 9.89 3.24 -3.69
N LYS A 72 11.15 3.21 -4.10
CA LYS A 72 12.27 3.57 -3.22
C LYS A 72 13.23 4.48 -3.95
N THR A 73 13.93 5.29 -3.17
CA THR A 73 15.09 6.02 -3.69
C THR A 73 16.22 5.03 -3.92
N ARG A 74 17.26 5.44 -4.66
CA ARG A 74 18.44 4.62 -4.90
C ARG A 74 19.15 4.22 -3.61
N SER A 75 18.95 5.01 -2.55
CA SER A 75 19.51 4.68 -1.23
C SER A 75 18.61 3.77 -0.41
N GLY A 76 17.45 3.38 -0.93
CA GLY A 76 16.56 2.42 -0.28
C GLY A 76 15.46 3.02 0.58
N LYS A 77 15.26 4.32 0.54
CA LYS A 77 14.20 4.98 1.31
C LYS A 77 12.86 4.83 0.59
N ILE A 78 11.84 4.39 1.32
CA ILE A 78 10.50 4.24 0.77
C ILE A 78 9.88 5.62 0.52
N LEU A 79 9.32 5.81 -0.66
CA LEU A 79 8.71 7.08 -1.08
C LEU A 79 7.23 7.13 -0.66
N ARG A 80 6.99 7.20 0.66
CA ARG A 80 5.64 7.17 1.22
C ARG A 80 4.81 8.36 0.79
N GLY A 81 5.41 9.55 0.74
CA GLY A 81 4.69 10.77 0.33
C GLY A 81 4.18 10.68 -1.11
N THR A 82 4.98 10.07 -1.99
CA THR A 82 4.57 9.88 -3.38
C THR A 82 3.40 8.90 -3.46
N MET A 83 3.47 7.79 -2.71
CA MET A 83 2.38 6.82 -2.68
C MET A 83 1.08 7.46 -2.17
N LYS A 84 1.19 8.29 -1.13
CA LYS A 84 0.02 8.99 -0.60
C LYS A 84 -0.61 9.88 -1.67
N LYS A 85 0.19 10.67 -2.38
CA LYS A 85 -0.32 11.56 -3.39
C LYS A 85 -0.97 10.81 -4.56
N ILE A 86 -0.40 9.69 -4.96
CA ILE A 86 -1.01 8.86 -5.99
C ILE A 86 -2.38 8.35 -5.51
N ALA A 87 -2.44 7.84 -4.28
CA ALA A 87 -3.70 7.32 -3.74
C ALA A 87 -4.76 8.42 -3.61
N ASP A 88 -4.34 9.64 -3.28
CA ASP A 88 -5.25 10.76 -3.09
C ASP A 88 -5.61 11.47 -4.41
N GLY A 89 -5.00 11.07 -5.53
CA GLY A 89 -5.24 11.70 -6.81
C GLY A 89 -4.62 13.08 -6.94
N GLU A 90 -3.57 13.35 -6.17
CA GLU A 90 -2.88 14.63 -6.20
C GLU A 90 -1.69 14.59 -7.12
N GLU A 91 -1.33 15.75 -7.65
CA GLU A 91 -0.10 15.87 -8.43
C GLU A 91 1.09 15.73 -7.48
N TYR A 92 2.18 15.20 -8.00
CA TYR A 92 3.39 15.05 -7.23
C TYR A 92 4.60 15.34 -8.11
N PRO A 93 5.67 15.92 -7.54
CA PRO A 93 6.90 16.13 -8.31
C PRO A 93 7.53 14.78 -8.62
N PHE A 94 8.08 14.65 -9.83
CA PHE A 94 8.77 13.41 -10.19
C PHE A 94 9.94 13.19 -9.22
N PRO A 95 9.99 12.03 -8.53
CA PRO A 95 11.07 11.80 -7.56
C PRO A 95 12.36 11.45 -8.30
N ALA A 96 13.23 12.45 -8.48
CA ALA A 96 14.42 12.32 -9.30
C ALA A 96 15.39 11.24 -8.83
N THR A 97 15.32 10.87 -7.55
CA THR A 97 16.20 9.84 -6.98
C THR A 97 15.58 8.46 -6.94
N ILE A 98 14.41 8.29 -7.56
CA ILE A 98 13.75 6.98 -7.58
C ILE A 98 14.59 5.95 -8.31
N ASP A 99 14.62 4.73 -7.78
CA ASP A 99 15.40 3.65 -8.38
C ASP A 99 14.80 3.14 -9.70
N ASP A 100 13.48 3.04 -9.76
CA ASP A 100 12.80 2.58 -10.97
C ASP A 100 11.47 3.32 -11.13
N PRO A 101 11.40 4.30 -12.04
CA PRO A 101 10.17 5.09 -12.19
C PRO A 101 8.98 4.33 -12.73
N ALA A 102 9.18 3.18 -13.36
CA ALA A 102 8.06 2.38 -13.89
C ALA A 102 7.10 1.94 -12.79
N ILE A 103 7.58 1.81 -11.56
CA ILE A 103 6.73 1.38 -10.45
C ILE A 103 5.60 2.38 -10.15
N LEU A 104 5.79 3.65 -10.47
CA LEU A 104 4.75 4.65 -10.20
C LEU A 104 3.48 4.39 -11.02
N ASP A 105 3.64 4.01 -12.29
CA ASP A 105 2.49 3.64 -13.12
C ASP A 105 1.84 2.36 -12.64
N GLU A 106 2.64 1.39 -12.22
CA GLU A 106 2.12 0.12 -11.70
C GLU A 106 1.29 0.34 -10.43
N ILE A 107 1.77 1.21 -9.54
CA ILE A 107 1.05 1.56 -8.32
C ILE A 107 -0.26 2.26 -8.66
N THR A 108 -0.24 3.17 -9.62
CA THR A 108 -1.46 3.87 -10.04
C THR A 108 -2.52 2.87 -10.53
N ILE A 109 -2.12 1.92 -11.35
CA ILE A 109 -3.04 0.90 -11.87
C ILE A 109 -3.56 0.03 -10.73
N ALA A 110 -2.68 -0.39 -9.83
CA ALA A 110 -3.08 -1.23 -8.70
C ALA A 110 -4.08 -0.51 -7.79
N LEU A 111 -3.85 0.77 -7.52
CA LEU A 111 -4.77 1.56 -6.71
C LEU A 111 -6.12 1.74 -7.39
N GLN A 112 -6.13 1.94 -8.70
CA GLN A 112 -7.39 2.05 -9.45
C GLN A 112 -8.22 0.77 -9.32
N SER A 113 -7.57 -0.38 -9.23
CA SER A 113 -8.28 -1.66 -9.12
C SER A 113 -9.04 -1.80 -7.80
N ILE A 114 -8.70 -1.02 -6.78
CA ILE A 114 -9.40 -1.03 -5.50
C ILE A 114 -10.13 0.28 -5.22
N GLY A 115 -10.33 1.09 -6.25
CA GLY A 115 -11.16 2.29 -6.17
C GLY A 115 -10.46 3.58 -5.78
N TYR A 116 -9.15 3.66 -5.91
CA TYR A 116 -8.42 4.89 -5.63
C TYR A 116 -7.97 5.55 -6.92
N PRO A 117 -7.93 6.87 -6.98
CA PRO A 117 -8.36 7.78 -5.91
C PRO A 117 -9.88 7.77 -5.73
N LYS A 118 -10.31 8.02 -4.50
CA LYS A 118 -11.73 8.07 -4.19
C LYS A 118 -12.35 9.33 -4.80
N SER A 119 -13.51 9.18 -5.42
CA SER A 119 -14.31 10.33 -5.82
C SER A 119 -15.20 10.72 -4.64
N GLU A 120 -15.39 12.01 -4.49
CA GLU A 120 -16.24 12.52 -3.42
C GLU A 120 -17.70 12.36 -3.77
#